data_638580fefc4cb9dbd0701df679bb39f5
#
_entry.id   638580fefc4cb9dbd0701df679bb39f5
#
_cell.length_a   1.000
_cell.length_b   1.000
_cell.length_c   1.000
_cell.angle_alpha   90.00
_cell.angle_beta   90.00
_cell.angle_gamma   90.00
#
_symmetry.space_group_name_H-M   'P 1'
#
loop_
_entity.id
_entity.type
_entity.pdbx_description
1 polymer ?
#
loop_
_entity_poly.entity_id
_entity_poly.type
_entity_poly.pdbx_seq_one_letter_code
_entity_poly.pdbx_strand_id
1 'polypeptide(L)'
;MSLKKLHNLLIKSFLPPFAISLFVSVFLFFLVEVVITYLDDFIGKGLSFWTLSKLFFFFWIAIIPQCIPLAVLLASIMCFGNLAENYELAAMKSSGLSLFKIIKPVFILILILAGLTFVFNNYILPKVTLLSQSLLWDIRQTKPAMKIKEGIFYNEIENYTLKVGKKGKDEHSIRDVIIYDHTSRLGNDIQLYADSGYMNTSVDTNYLVIKLSNGNRYEELVPENGSKLTKPLMQLNFKELVVNIALTDFKLKRTDQNLFAHHNEMMNIWQIDHELDTADIKLQGRYKDLQTQAKYYFCARTSFRLKSPMKIVYNIQKFYGGLNAEEYKRCMDAALNFARGSTGFIDSTNENAKIETSISTEYKMGWHEKINVCFACIVLFFVGAPLGAIIRKGGLGLPVVVAVFFFLAYFIFTEVFKNLTIEGVLEPWIGMWMPLYLFLPLGMFLTYKAANDSALFDIDSYIQTIKKIFIRKK
;
A
#
# COMPACT_ATOMS: atom_id res chain seq x y z
N MET A 1 -52.57 4.34 1.94
CA MET A 1 -51.37 5.11 2.31
C MET A 1 -50.78 5.69 1.03
N SER A 2 -50.50 6.99 0.91
CA SER A 2 -49.95 7.53 -0.34
C SER A 2 -48.55 6.95 -0.56
N LEU A 3 -48.22 6.56 -1.78
CA LEU A 3 -46.89 6.03 -2.16
C LEU A 3 -45.74 6.90 -1.60
N LYS A 4 -45.91 8.20 -1.53
CA LYS A 4 -44.94 9.14 -0.96
C LYS A 4 -44.66 8.88 0.55
N LYS A 5 -45.71 8.50 1.34
CA LYS A 5 -45.54 8.19 2.78
C LYS A 5 -44.77 6.89 2.97
N LEU A 6 -45.02 5.89 2.11
CA LEU A 6 -44.29 4.62 2.12
C LEU A 6 -42.79 4.81 1.76
N HIS A 7 -42.49 5.59 0.73
CA HIS A 7 -41.10 5.91 0.35
C HIS A 7 -40.35 6.59 1.49
N ASN A 8 -41.00 7.57 2.15
CA ASN A 8 -40.39 8.27 3.28
C ASN A 8 -40.13 7.35 4.48
N LEU A 9 -41.05 6.42 4.76
CA LEU A 9 -40.89 5.41 5.82
C LEU A 9 -39.69 4.54 5.55
N LEU A 10 -39.53 3.99 4.32
CA LEU A 10 -38.44 3.12 3.96
C LEU A 10 -37.08 3.83 4.02
N ILE A 11 -36.99 5.07 3.52
CA ILE A 11 -35.79 5.89 3.63
C ILE A 11 -35.42 6.17 5.09
N LYS A 12 -36.41 6.55 5.91
CA LYS A 12 -36.20 6.80 7.35
C LYS A 12 -35.81 5.52 8.11
N SER A 13 -36.29 4.36 7.70
CA SER A 13 -35.90 3.06 8.29
C SER A 13 -34.48 2.60 7.85
N PHE A 14 -34.00 3.08 6.71
CA PHE A 14 -32.66 2.73 6.19
C PHE A 14 -31.54 3.62 6.75
N LEU A 15 -31.78 4.94 6.87
CA LEU A 15 -30.73 5.91 7.21
C LEU A 15 -30.08 5.69 8.58
N PRO A 16 -30.81 5.43 9.70
CA PRO A 16 -30.19 5.21 11.00
C PRO A 16 -29.29 3.96 11.02
N PRO A 17 -29.75 2.76 10.56
CA PRO A 17 -28.86 1.60 10.44
C PRO A 17 -27.62 1.89 9.57
N PHE A 18 -27.78 2.64 8.47
CA PHE A 18 -26.66 3.00 7.61
C PHE A 18 -25.63 3.87 8.33
N ALA A 19 -26.06 4.92 9.02
CA ALA A 19 -25.17 5.81 9.76
C ALA A 19 -24.41 5.07 10.87
N ILE A 20 -25.12 4.21 11.64
CA ILE A 20 -24.50 3.41 12.70
C ILE A 20 -23.52 2.39 12.10
N SER A 21 -23.92 1.65 11.07
CA SER A 21 -23.07 0.66 10.41
C SER A 21 -21.84 1.30 9.79
N LEU A 22 -21.97 2.48 9.17
CA LEU A 22 -20.84 3.22 8.60
C LEU A 22 -19.87 3.64 9.70
N PHE A 23 -20.36 4.23 10.79
CA PHE A 23 -19.52 4.65 11.90
C PHE A 23 -18.76 3.47 12.52
N VAL A 24 -19.46 2.37 12.81
CA VAL A 24 -18.84 1.16 13.38
C VAL A 24 -17.82 0.54 12.41
N SER A 25 -18.14 0.47 11.14
CA SER A 25 -17.23 -0.06 10.14
C SER A 25 -15.96 0.79 10.00
N VAL A 26 -16.12 2.11 9.88
CA VAL A 26 -14.96 3.03 9.81
C VAL A 26 -14.11 2.93 11.07
N PHE A 27 -14.74 2.84 12.26
CA PHE A 27 -14.01 2.69 13.51
C PHE A 27 -13.21 1.38 13.58
N LEU A 28 -13.80 0.25 13.19
CA LEU A 28 -13.13 -1.05 13.19
C LEU A 28 -11.97 -1.09 12.18
N PHE A 29 -12.20 -0.62 10.95
CA PHE A 29 -11.13 -0.54 9.93
C PHE A 29 -10.02 0.42 10.37
N PHE A 30 -10.36 1.55 10.96
CA PHE A 30 -9.37 2.48 11.50
C PHE A 30 -8.50 1.83 12.59
N LEU A 31 -9.08 1.06 13.49
CA LEU A 31 -8.30 0.34 14.51
C LEU A 31 -7.36 -0.67 13.87
N VAL A 32 -7.82 -1.45 12.90
CA VAL A 32 -7.03 -2.51 12.28
C VAL A 32 -5.99 -1.91 11.31
N GLU A 33 -6.39 -1.09 10.37
CA GLU A 33 -5.51 -0.61 9.30
C GLU A 33 -4.57 0.50 9.75
N VAL A 34 -4.97 1.32 10.74
CA VAL A 34 -4.16 2.46 11.16
C VAL A 34 -3.48 2.20 12.49
N VAL A 35 -4.25 1.90 13.53
CA VAL A 35 -3.67 1.81 14.88
C VAL A 35 -2.75 0.59 14.98
N ILE A 36 -3.21 -0.60 14.57
CA ILE A 36 -2.39 -1.81 14.68
C ILE A 36 -1.21 -1.77 13.72
N THR A 37 -1.41 -1.34 12.47
CA THR A 37 -0.36 -1.37 11.44
C THR A 37 0.75 -0.35 11.68
N TYR A 38 0.40 0.85 12.18
CA TYR A 38 1.36 1.95 12.33
C TYR A 38 1.72 2.25 13.79
N LEU A 39 1.32 1.42 14.76
CA LEU A 39 1.59 1.65 16.18
C LEU A 39 3.08 1.85 16.45
N ASP A 40 3.92 1.01 15.86
CA ASP A 40 5.38 1.06 16.02
C ASP A 40 5.99 2.33 15.43
N ASP A 41 5.37 2.90 14.40
CA ASP A 41 5.80 4.15 13.79
C ASP A 41 5.58 5.38 14.69
N PHE A 42 4.70 5.27 15.68
CA PHE A 42 4.33 6.39 16.57
C PHE A 42 5.03 6.34 17.93
N ILE A 43 5.36 5.13 18.42
CA ILE A 43 5.93 4.95 19.76
C ILE A 43 7.34 5.50 19.82
N GLY A 44 7.60 6.28 20.87
CA GLY A 44 8.96 6.75 21.21
C GLY A 44 9.45 7.95 20.41
N LYS A 45 8.68 8.50 19.46
CA LYS A 45 9.12 9.62 18.61
C LYS A 45 8.81 11.01 19.16
N GLY A 46 8.21 11.12 20.35
CA GLY A 46 7.93 12.43 20.98
C GLY A 46 6.99 13.33 20.15
N LEU A 47 6.09 12.72 19.39
CA LEU A 47 5.20 13.45 18.47
C LEU A 47 4.19 14.31 19.24
N SER A 48 3.92 15.52 18.74
CA SER A 48 2.87 16.37 19.27
C SER A 48 1.49 15.73 19.12
N PHE A 49 0.65 15.85 20.15
CA PHE A 49 -0.75 15.39 20.11
C PHE A 49 -1.49 15.92 18.87
N TRP A 50 -1.27 17.17 18.48
CA TRP A 50 -1.88 17.77 17.29
C TRP A 50 -1.44 17.09 15.98
N THR A 51 -0.18 16.69 15.88
CA THR A 51 0.32 15.96 14.71
C THR A 51 -0.34 14.61 14.57
N LEU A 52 -0.44 13.85 15.67
CA LEU A 52 -1.12 12.55 15.69
C LEU A 52 -2.61 12.69 15.40
N SER A 53 -3.29 13.65 16.05
CA SER A 53 -4.72 13.89 15.81
C SER A 53 -5.01 14.26 14.36
N LYS A 54 -4.14 15.06 13.73
CA LYS A 54 -4.26 15.44 12.33
C LYS A 54 -4.06 14.24 11.40
N LEU A 55 -3.06 13.40 11.68
CA LEU A 55 -2.82 12.17 10.92
C LEU A 55 -4.00 11.22 11.03
N PHE A 56 -4.49 10.95 12.23
CA PHE A 56 -5.64 10.08 12.48
C PHE A 56 -6.91 10.59 11.82
N PHE A 57 -7.13 11.91 11.81
CA PHE A 57 -8.25 12.52 11.10
C PHE A 57 -8.17 12.28 9.59
N PHE A 58 -7.00 12.40 8.99
CA PHE A 58 -6.82 12.11 7.57
C PHE A 58 -7.05 10.64 7.25
N PHE A 59 -6.50 9.73 8.04
CA PHE A 59 -6.75 8.29 7.85
C PHE A 59 -8.23 7.93 8.05
N TRP A 60 -8.89 8.53 9.04
CA TRP A 60 -10.31 8.33 9.25
C TRP A 60 -11.14 8.67 8.00
N ILE A 61 -10.84 9.80 7.37
CA ILE A 61 -11.50 10.22 6.13
C ILE A 61 -11.14 9.28 4.97
N ALA A 62 -9.89 8.85 4.87
CA ALA A 62 -9.43 7.99 3.78
C ALA A 62 -10.13 6.62 3.76
N ILE A 63 -10.49 6.08 4.92
CA ILE A 63 -11.14 4.77 5.06
C ILE A 63 -12.64 4.80 4.71
N ILE A 64 -13.30 5.97 4.79
CA ILE A 64 -14.76 6.08 4.59
C ILE A 64 -15.24 5.40 3.30
N PRO A 65 -14.68 5.65 2.10
CA PRO A 65 -15.19 5.07 0.87
C PRO A 65 -15.17 3.55 0.84
N GLN A 66 -14.16 2.95 1.41
CA GLN A 66 -14.00 1.50 1.51
C GLN A 66 -15.06 0.87 2.42
N CYS A 67 -15.49 1.60 3.46
CA CYS A 67 -16.52 1.14 4.40
C CYS A 67 -17.96 1.33 3.91
N ILE A 68 -18.21 2.19 2.91
CA ILE A 68 -19.58 2.47 2.42
C ILE A 68 -20.27 1.21 1.89
N PRO A 69 -19.65 0.35 1.06
CA PRO A 69 -20.29 -0.88 0.58
C PRO A 69 -20.71 -1.83 1.72
N LEU A 70 -19.86 -1.97 2.75
CA LEU A 70 -20.19 -2.74 3.95
C LEU A 70 -21.37 -2.14 4.70
N ALA A 71 -21.35 -0.83 4.91
CA ALA A 71 -22.43 -0.12 5.60
C ALA A 71 -23.77 -0.24 4.85
N VAL A 72 -23.74 -0.20 3.52
CA VAL A 72 -24.91 -0.42 2.66
C VAL A 72 -25.45 -1.84 2.81
N LEU A 73 -24.57 -2.85 2.82
CA LEU A 73 -24.94 -4.26 3.01
C LEU A 73 -25.62 -4.46 4.37
N LEU A 74 -24.95 -4.03 5.44
CA LEU A 74 -25.48 -4.11 6.82
C LEU A 74 -26.81 -3.37 6.98
N ALA A 75 -26.87 -2.12 6.55
CA ALA A 75 -28.07 -1.31 6.62
C ALA A 75 -29.23 -1.91 5.84
N SER A 76 -28.96 -2.50 4.68
CA SER A 76 -29.97 -3.15 3.86
C SER A 76 -30.55 -4.37 4.56
N ILE A 77 -29.70 -5.24 5.09
CA ILE A 77 -30.13 -6.43 5.82
C ILE A 77 -30.92 -6.03 7.08
N MET A 78 -30.43 -5.04 7.84
CA MET A 78 -31.11 -4.57 9.06
C MET A 78 -32.44 -3.90 8.75
N CYS A 79 -32.50 -3.04 7.74
CA CYS A 79 -33.72 -2.34 7.35
C CYS A 79 -34.82 -3.32 6.89
N PHE A 80 -34.50 -4.18 5.91
CA PHE A 80 -35.46 -5.14 5.38
C PHE A 80 -35.73 -6.29 6.35
N GLY A 81 -34.77 -6.66 7.21
CA GLY A 81 -34.95 -7.63 8.28
C GLY A 81 -35.93 -7.14 9.34
N ASN A 82 -35.78 -5.89 9.79
CA ASN A 82 -36.70 -5.28 10.75
C ASN A 82 -38.13 -5.17 10.18
N LEU A 83 -38.28 -4.76 8.91
CA LEU A 83 -39.57 -4.73 8.23
C LEU A 83 -40.19 -6.14 8.08
N ALA A 84 -39.38 -7.18 7.91
CA ALA A 84 -39.85 -8.55 7.83
C ALA A 84 -40.24 -9.11 9.20
N GLU A 85 -39.47 -8.85 10.24
CA GLU A 85 -39.70 -9.26 11.64
C GLU A 85 -40.99 -8.66 12.17
N ASN A 86 -41.26 -7.37 11.93
CA ASN A 86 -42.45 -6.68 12.33
C ASN A 86 -43.70 -6.95 11.43
N TYR A 87 -43.59 -7.90 10.48
CA TYR A 87 -44.63 -8.22 9.50
C TYR A 87 -45.04 -7.07 8.58
N GLU A 88 -44.37 -5.92 8.62
CA GLU A 88 -44.63 -4.77 7.75
C GLU A 88 -44.41 -5.11 6.28
N LEU A 89 -43.32 -5.85 5.98
CA LEU A 89 -43.03 -6.33 4.64
C LEU A 89 -44.16 -7.27 4.12
N ALA A 90 -44.66 -8.16 4.97
CA ALA A 90 -45.75 -9.07 4.61
C ALA A 90 -47.05 -8.28 4.35
N ALA A 91 -47.38 -7.26 5.19
CA ALA A 91 -48.53 -6.39 5.01
C ALA A 91 -48.44 -5.57 3.71
N MET A 92 -47.24 -5.10 3.31
CA MET A 92 -47.03 -4.43 2.02
C MET A 92 -47.23 -5.38 0.83
N LYS A 93 -46.73 -6.61 0.93
CA LYS A 93 -46.92 -7.63 -0.14
C LYS A 93 -48.39 -8.06 -0.26
N SER A 94 -49.10 -8.28 0.86
CA SER A 94 -50.51 -8.65 0.85
C SER A 94 -51.41 -7.55 0.28
N SER A 95 -50.98 -6.27 0.35
CA SER A 95 -51.64 -5.16 -0.34
C SER A 95 -51.39 -5.10 -1.85
N GLY A 96 -50.71 -6.09 -2.43
CA GLY A 96 -50.43 -6.18 -3.87
C GLY A 96 -49.16 -5.46 -4.33
N LEU A 97 -48.30 -5.01 -3.42
CA LEU A 97 -47.01 -4.42 -3.79
C LEU A 97 -45.95 -5.51 -4.03
N SER A 98 -45.33 -5.50 -5.20
CA SER A 98 -44.20 -6.38 -5.47
C SER A 98 -42.96 -5.96 -4.66
N LEU A 99 -42.08 -6.93 -4.33
CA LEU A 99 -40.82 -6.64 -3.61
C LEU A 99 -39.99 -5.56 -4.31
N PHE A 100 -39.93 -5.60 -5.64
CA PHE A 100 -39.20 -4.59 -6.44
C PHE A 100 -39.75 -3.17 -6.24
N LYS A 101 -41.08 -3.00 -6.11
CA LYS A 101 -41.69 -1.69 -5.82
C LYS A 101 -41.36 -1.21 -4.41
N ILE A 102 -41.24 -2.15 -3.46
CA ILE A 102 -40.86 -1.84 -2.06
C ILE A 102 -39.39 -1.43 -1.98
N ILE A 103 -38.48 -2.14 -2.66
CA ILE A 103 -37.03 -1.88 -2.67
C ILE A 103 -36.69 -0.58 -3.41
N LYS A 104 -37.45 -0.20 -4.44
CA LYS A 104 -37.17 0.92 -5.35
C LYS A 104 -36.76 2.24 -4.65
N PRO A 105 -37.43 2.77 -3.62
CA PRO A 105 -37.04 4.04 -3.01
C PRO A 105 -35.68 3.98 -2.30
N VAL A 106 -35.35 2.85 -1.67
CA VAL A 106 -34.04 2.64 -1.04
C VAL A 106 -32.98 2.46 -2.13
N PHE A 107 -33.27 1.77 -3.22
CA PHE A 107 -32.38 1.63 -4.35
C PHE A 107 -32.00 2.98 -4.99
N ILE A 108 -32.98 3.90 -5.14
CA ILE A 108 -32.69 5.26 -5.62
C ILE A 108 -31.75 5.98 -4.65
N LEU A 109 -31.94 5.82 -3.33
CA LEU A 109 -31.02 6.36 -2.34
C LEU A 109 -29.61 5.79 -2.48
N ILE A 110 -29.49 4.47 -2.71
CA ILE A 110 -28.20 3.82 -2.95
C ILE A 110 -27.52 4.33 -4.21
N LEU A 111 -28.25 4.60 -5.28
CA LEU A 111 -27.69 5.22 -6.49
C LEU A 111 -27.12 6.62 -6.21
N ILE A 112 -27.82 7.41 -5.39
CA ILE A 112 -27.31 8.72 -4.96
C ILE A 112 -26.05 8.55 -4.11
N LEU A 113 -26.06 7.62 -3.15
CA LEU A 113 -24.89 7.31 -2.32
C LEU A 113 -23.69 6.82 -3.17
N ALA A 114 -23.93 5.96 -4.16
CA ALA A 114 -22.89 5.51 -5.08
C ALA A 114 -22.29 6.68 -5.87
N GLY A 115 -23.12 7.61 -6.35
CA GLY A 115 -22.66 8.84 -6.99
C GLY A 115 -21.85 9.73 -6.05
N LEU A 116 -22.27 9.91 -4.81
CA LEU A 116 -21.51 10.64 -3.80
C LEU A 116 -20.18 9.95 -3.48
N THR A 117 -20.17 8.62 -3.39
CA THR A 117 -18.96 7.82 -3.18
C THR A 117 -17.97 8.02 -4.34
N PHE A 118 -18.46 8.08 -5.58
CA PHE A 118 -17.62 8.39 -6.74
C PHE A 118 -16.96 9.76 -6.63
N VAL A 119 -17.74 10.80 -6.33
CA VAL A 119 -17.21 12.16 -6.15
C VAL A 119 -16.18 12.18 -5.02
N PHE A 120 -16.47 11.51 -3.93
CA PHE A 120 -15.55 11.41 -2.79
C PHE A 120 -14.23 10.72 -3.19
N ASN A 121 -14.31 9.54 -3.83
CA ASN A 121 -13.14 8.78 -4.29
C ASN A 121 -12.30 9.54 -5.32
N ASN A 122 -12.94 10.37 -6.15
CA ASN A 122 -12.24 11.04 -7.22
C ASN A 122 -11.60 12.37 -6.80
N TYR A 123 -12.20 13.10 -5.85
CA TYR A 123 -11.75 14.47 -5.51
C TYR A 123 -11.26 14.63 -4.08
N ILE A 124 -11.86 13.94 -3.11
CA ILE A 124 -11.52 14.09 -1.69
C ILE A 124 -10.44 13.10 -1.30
N LEU A 125 -10.63 11.83 -1.60
CA LEU A 125 -9.71 10.76 -1.25
C LEU A 125 -8.27 11.02 -1.71
N PRO A 126 -7.97 11.41 -2.97
CA PRO A 126 -6.61 11.63 -3.42
C PRO A 126 -5.87 12.68 -2.59
N LYS A 127 -6.55 13.78 -2.26
CA LYS A 127 -5.97 14.86 -1.45
C LYS A 127 -5.70 14.43 -0.01
N VAL A 128 -6.63 13.68 0.57
CA VAL A 128 -6.51 13.20 1.95
C VAL A 128 -5.43 12.14 2.06
N THR A 129 -5.34 11.23 1.09
CA THR A 129 -4.29 10.20 1.02
C THR A 129 -2.91 10.84 0.86
N LEU A 130 -2.77 11.85 -0.01
CA LEU A 130 -1.53 12.61 -0.15
C LEU A 130 -1.09 13.25 1.17
N LEU A 131 -2.03 13.87 1.90
CA LEU A 131 -1.74 14.51 3.19
C LEU A 131 -1.40 13.51 4.29
N SER A 132 -2.09 12.37 4.34
CA SER A 132 -1.83 11.32 5.33
C SER A 132 -0.51 10.61 5.08
N GLN A 133 -0.23 10.22 3.85
CA GLN A 133 0.99 9.49 3.49
C GLN A 133 2.24 10.38 3.59
N SER A 134 2.16 11.65 3.14
CA SER A 134 3.27 12.58 3.32
C SER A 134 3.58 12.82 4.80
N LEU A 135 2.55 12.97 5.65
CA LEU A 135 2.74 13.14 7.08
C LEU A 135 3.27 11.86 7.76
N LEU A 136 2.78 10.69 7.34
CA LEU A 136 3.28 9.40 7.82
C LEU A 136 4.76 9.20 7.44
N TRP A 137 5.13 9.56 6.21
CA TRP A 137 6.52 9.55 5.77
C TRP A 137 7.41 10.44 6.63
N ASP A 138 6.99 11.69 6.87
CA ASP A 138 7.71 12.63 7.75
C ASP A 138 7.91 12.02 9.15
N ILE A 139 6.86 11.37 9.69
CA ILE A 139 6.93 10.69 10.99
C ILE A 139 7.90 9.50 10.94
N ARG A 140 7.89 8.71 9.88
CA ARG A 140 8.83 7.57 9.72
C ARG A 140 10.27 8.03 9.65
N GLN A 141 10.55 9.13 8.95
CA GLN A 141 11.88 9.70 8.87
C GLN A 141 12.34 10.35 10.19
N THR A 142 11.40 10.70 11.07
CA THR A 142 11.74 11.23 12.40
C THR A 142 12.33 10.10 13.24
N LYS A 143 13.59 10.24 13.65
CA LYS A 143 14.23 9.26 14.52
C LYS A 143 13.54 9.24 15.90
N PRO A 144 13.44 8.06 16.54
CA PRO A 144 12.83 7.95 17.87
C PRO A 144 13.58 8.81 18.86
N ALA A 145 12.86 9.34 19.85
CA ALA A 145 13.47 10.06 20.96
C ALA A 145 14.59 9.20 21.58
N MET A 146 15.76 9.78 21.71
CA MET A 146 17.03 9.11 21.96
C MET A 146 17.00 8.31 23.26
N LYS A 147 16.74 7.00 23.18
CA LYS A 147 16.80 6.05 24.28
C LYS A 147 18.15 5.34 24.27
N ILE A 148 19.20 6.00 24.72
CA ILE A 148 20.51 5.38 24.88
C ILE A 148 20.39 4.34 25.99
N LYS A 149 20.56 3.04 25.67
CA LYS A 149 20.57 1.95 26.64
C LYS A 149 21.96 1.76 27.22
N GLU A 150 22.03 1.40 28.51
CA GLU A 150 23.29 1.12 29.17
C GLU A 150 24.03 -0.07 28.54
N GLY A 151 25.33 0.09 28.35
CA GLY A 151 26.23 -0.95 27.84
C GLY A 151 26.13 -1.25 26.34
N ILE A 152 25.19 -0.65 25.61
CA ILE A 152 24.95 -0.90 24.18
C ILE A 152 25.42 0.29 23.35
N PHE A 153 26.00 0.01 22.17
CA PHE A 153 26.33 1.03 21.20
C PHE A 153 25.06 1.58 20.54
N TYR A 154 24.93 2.90 20.57
CA TYR A 154 23.87 3.66 19.91
C TYR A 154 24.45 4.35 18.67
N ASN A 155 24.04 3.93 17.49
CA ASN A 155 24.55 4.39 16.19
C ASN A 155 23.49 5.08 15.31
N GLU A 156 22.35 5.46 15.89
CA GLU A 156 21.28 6.13 15.13
C GLU A 156 21.54 7.62 14.90
N ILE A 157 22.56 8.19 15.55
CA ILE A 157 23.00 9.57 15.32
C ILE A 157 23.93 9.58 14.11
N GLU A 158 23.64 10.43 13.13
CA GLU A 158 24.47 10.54 11.94
C GLU A 158 25.91 10.94 12.30
N ASN A 159 26.88 10.22 11.78
CA ASN A 159 28.32 10.40 12.00
C ASN A 159 28.80 10.20 13.45
N TYR A 160 27.98 9.69 14.36
CA TYR A 160 28.39 9.41 15.74
C TYR A 160 27.90 8.04 16.21
N THR A 161 28.78 7.30 16.87
CA THR A 161 28.41 6.08 17.60
C THR A 161 28.71 6.30 19.08
N LEU A 162 27.70 6.21 19.93
CA LEU A 162 27.77 6.50 21.35
C LEU A 162 27.53 5.25 22.18
N LYS A 163 28.36 5.01 23.22
CA LYS A 163 28.11 3.98 24.22
C LYS A 163 28.21 4.62 25.61
N VAL A 164 27.22 4.33 26.44
CA VAL A 164 27.17 4.75 27.86
C VAL A 164 27.19 3.49 28.71
N GLY A 165 28.18 3.34 29.58
CA GLY A 165 28.29 2.20 30.48
C GLY A 165 27.16 2.18 31.51
N LYS A 166 26.95 3.28 32.22
CA LYS A 166 25.91 3.43 33.26
C LYS A 166 25.27 4.80 33.18
N LYS A 167 23.97 4.89 33.46
CA LYS A 167 23.22 6.13 33.63
C LYS A 167 22.93 6.41 35.10
N GLY A 168 22.91 7.67 35.48
CA GLY A 168 22.44 8.10 36.78
C GLY A 168 20.91 8.06 36.90
N LYS A 169 20.40 8.15 38.11
CA LYS A 169 18.94 8.18 38.38
C LYS A 169 18.24 9.41 37.77
N ASP A 170 18.98 10.42 37.45
CA ASP A 170 18.53 11.67 36.82
C ASP A 170 18.42 11.57 35.28
N GLU A 171 18.78 10.41 34.70
CA GLU A 171 18.85 10.12 33.26
C GLU A 171 19.81 11.03 32.46
N HIS A 172 20.36 12.04 33.08
CA HIS A 172 21.28 13.04 32.48
C HIS A 172 22.75 12.74 32.77
N SER A 173 23.06 12.22 33.95
CA SER A 173 24.43 11.80 34.30
C SER A 173 24.77 10.48 33.65
N ILE A 174 25.96 10.43 33.06
CA ILE A 174 26.47 9.26 32.33
C ILE A 174 27.87 8.91 32.81
N ARG A 175 28.22 7.63 32.84
CA ARG A 175 29.54 7.08 33.18
C ARG A 175 30.03 6.09 32.17
N ASP A 176 31.34 5.95 32.07
CA ASP A 176 32.03 5.07 31.15
C ASP A 176 31.55 5.32 29.71
N VAL A 177 31.81 6.53 29.23
CA VAL A 177 31.32 7.02 27.94
C VAL A 177 32.37 6.76 26.86
N ILE A 178 31.92 6.18 25.76
CA ILE A 178 32.71 6.00 24.54
C ILE A 178 31.95 6.68 23.39
N ILE A 179 32.63 7.56 22.66
CA ILE A 179 32.08 8.20 21.45
C ILE A 179 33.03 7.97 20.30
N TYR A 180 32.52 7.39 19.22
CA TYR A 180 33.20 7.37 17.93
C TYR A 180 32.64 8.49 17.07
N ASP A 181 33.53 9.34 16.55
CA ASP A 181 33.18 10.44 15.65
C ASP A 181 33.61 10.05 14.22
N HIS A 182 32.64 9.90 13.34
CA HIS A 182 32.79 9.50 11.94
C HIS A 182 32.65 10.71 10.99
N THR A 183 32.69 11.95 11.50
CA THR A 183 32.50 13.16 10.67
C THR A 183 33.56 13.30 9.58
N SER A 184 34.76 12.76 9.79
CA SER A 184 35.85 12.71 8.80
C SER A 184 35.58 11.77 7.62
N ARG A 185 34.62 10.79 7.75
CA ARG A 185 34.35 9.69 6.80
C ARG A 185 35.56 8.78 6.50
N LEU A 186 36.56 8.78 7.39
CA LEU A 186 37.77 7.95 7.26
C LEU A 186 37.71 6.66 8.09
N GLY A 187 36.56 6.37 8.71
CA GLY A 187 36.33 5.22 9.57
C GLY A 187 36.27 5.61 11.05
N ASN A 188 36.91 4.82 11.94
CA ASN A 188 36.96 5.07 13.39
C ASN A 188 38.22 5.84 13.77
N ASP A 189 38.52 6.88 13.06
CA ASP A 189 39.73 7.69 13.23
C ASP A 189 39.68 8.61 14.45
N ILE A 190 38.51 8.95 14.94
CA ILE A 190 38.34 9.78 16.15
C ILE A 190 37.57 8.99 17.22
N GLN A 191 38.21 8.83 18.39
CA GLN A 191 37.61 8.08 19.50
C GLN A 191 37.76 8.94 20.81
N LEU A 192 36.65 9.02 21.53
CA LEU A 192 36.56 9.75 22.81
C LEU A 192 36.18 8.78 23.91
N TYR A 193 36.96 8.77 24.98
CA TYR A 193 36.71 8.01 26.22
C TYR A 193 36.60 8.99 27.38
N ALA A 194 35.58 8.87 28.21
CA ALA A 194 35.42 9.68 29.41
C ALA A 194 34.87 8.86 30.57
N ASP A 195 35.40 9.14 31.78
CA ASP A 195 34.97 8.47 33.00
C ASP A 195 33.54 8.84 33.38
N SER A 196 33.18 10.10 33.16
CA SER A 196 31.85 10.62 33.45
C SER A 196 31.45 11.74 32.51
N GLY A 197 30.16 12.04 32.47
CA GLY A 197 29.66 13.16 31.72
C GLY A 197 28.21 13.50 32.09
N TYR A 198 27.75 14.59 31.53
CA TYR A 198 26.38 15.07 31.63
C TYR A 198 25.82 15.33 30.25
N MET A 199 24.69 14.70 29.96
CA MET A 199 24.04 14.76 28.66
C MET A 199 22.74 15.54 28.76
N ASN A 200 22.61 16.58 27.96
CA ASN A 200 21.40 17.40 27.93
C ASN A 200 21.07 17.80 26.49
N THR A 201 19.80 18.01 26.21
CA THR A 201 19.37 18.58 24.94
C THR A 201 19.35 20.10 25.08
N SER A 202 19.89 20.81 24.08
CA SER A 202 19.86 22.29 24.04
C SER A 202 18.41 22.81 24.16
N VAL A 203 18.26 24.02 24.73
CA VAL A 203 16.95 24.69 24.87
C VAL A 203 16.18 24.74 23.55
N ASP A 204 16.89 24.93 22.44
CA ASP A 204 16.29 24.91 21.07
C ASP A 204 16.08 23.52 20.53
N THR A 205 16.36 22.43 21.30
CA THR A 205 16.25 21.02 20.90
C THR A 205 16.97 20.65 19.59
N ASN A 206 17.91 21.47 19.14
CA ASN A 206 18.66 21.26 17.90
C ASN A 206 19.96 20.48 18.10
N TYR A 207 20.49 20.48 19.31
CA TYR A 207 21.78 19.89 19.65
C TYR A 207 21.66 19.00 20.89
N LEU A 208 22.31 17.85 20.86
CA LEU A 208 22.66 17.09 22.04
C LEU A 208 23.99 17.63 22.56
N VAL A 209 23.98 18.20 23.73
CA VAL A 209 25.15 18.69 24.40
C VAL A 209 25.63 17.66 25.41
N ILE A 210 26.81 17.07 25.15
CA ILE A 210 27.45 16.12 26.05
C ILE A 210 28.67 16.78 26.66
N LYS A 211 28.59 17.05 27.95
CA LYS A 211 29.73 17.52 28.73
C LYS A 211 30.44 16.31 29.32
N LEU A 212 31.64 16.03 28.84
CA LEU A 212 32.49 14.93 29.29
C LEU A 212 33.51 15.43 30.30
N SER A 213 33.76 14.64 31.35
CA SER A 213 34.71 14.97 32.40
C SER A 213 35.72 13.86 32.55
N ASN A 214 36.99 14.18 32.63
CA ASN A 214 38.16 13.33 32.74
C ASN A 214 38.17 12.25 31.63
N GLY A 215 38.86 12.56 30.55
CA GLY A 215 38.88 11.65 29.43
C GLY A 215 40.04 11.84 28.46
N ASN A 216 40.07 11.01 27.47
CA ASN A 216 41.05 10.97 26.42
C ASN A 216 40.39 11.02 25.05
N ARG A 217 40.93 11.83 24.15
CA ARG A 217 40.60 11.81 22.70
C ARG A 217 41.77 11.23 21.95
N TYR A 218 41.51 10.23 21.15
CA TYR A 218 42.42 9.61 20.20
C TYR A 218 42.00 9.98 18.79
N GLU A 219 42.96 10.44 17.98
CA GLU A 219 42.69 10.82 16.59
C GLU A 219 43.84 10.36 15.69
N GLU A 220 43.49 9.58 14.66
CA GLU A 220 44.42 9.20 13.59
C GLU A 220 44.51 10.34 12.58
N LEU A 221 45.65 10.99 12.51
CA LEU A 221 45.87 12.10 11.59
C LEU A 221 46.20 11.54 10.17
N VAL A 222 45.64 12.16 9.14
CA VAL A 222 45.99 11.87 7.76
C VAL A 222 47.24 12.69 7.40
N PRO A 223 48.36 12.06 6.97
CA PRO A 223 49.55 12.78 6.56
C PRO A 223 49.28 13.68 5.36
N GLU A 224 49.70 14.94 5.39
CA GLU A 224 49.57 15.90 4.27
C GLU A 224 50.15 15.41 2.95
N ASN A 225 51.12 14.50 2.99
CA ASN A 225 51.84 13.99 1.81
C ASN A 225 51.24 12.73 1.19
N GLY A 226 50.00 12.34 1.55
CA GLY A 226 49.33 11.17 0.90
C GLY A 226 49.98 9.81 1.14
N SER A 227 51.02 9.71 2.01
CA SER A 227 51.65 8.46 2.37
C SER A 227 50.71 7.61 3.25
N LYS A 228 50.21 6.49 2.69
CA LYS A 228 49.33 5.55 3.40
C LYS A 228 50.05 4.71 4.47
N LEU A 229 51.37 4.87 4.60
CA LEU A 229 52.22 3.98 5.41
C LEU A 229 52.34 4.38 6.89
N THR A 230 52.07 5.63 7.28
CA THR A 230 52.15 6.08 8.64
C THR A 230 50.97 6.97 8.97
N LYS A 231 50.11 6.51 9.86
CA LYS A 231 49.02 7.33 10.45
C LYS A 231 49.47 7.78 11.84
N PRO A 232 49.91 9.02 12.02
CA PRO A 232 50.31 9.52 13.33
C PRO A 232 49.07 9.52 14.23
N LEU A 233 49.20 9.02 15.45
CA LEU A 233 48.15 9.03 16.46
C LEU A 233 48.34 10.22 17.36
N MET A 234 47.31 11.07 17.43
CA MET A 234 47.24 12.17 18.39
C MET A 234 46.43 11.70 19.61
N GLN A 235 46.98 11.85 20.78
CA GLN A 235 46.29 11.63 22.05
C GLN A 235 46.17 12.95 22.81
N LEU A 236 44.94 13.34 23.16
CA LEU A 236 44.61 14.53 23.92
C LEU A 236 43.91 14.16 25.21
N ASN A 237 44.51 14.52 26.36
CA ASN A 237 43.88 14.31 27.67
C ASN A 237 43.13 15.58 28.05
N PHE A 238 41.87 15.47 28.45
CA PHE A 238 41.04 16.60 28.84
C PHE A 238 40.42 16.41 30.23
N LYS A 239 40.30 17.49 30.97
CA LYS A 239 39.51 17.53 32.20
C LYS A 239 38.03 17.73 31.93
N GLU A 240 37.73 18.60 30.98
CA GLU A 240 36.36 18.84 30.49
C GLU A 240 36.37 18.97 28.97
N LEU A 241 35.41 18.36 28.32
CA LEU A 241 35.17 18.46 26.87
C LEU A 241 33.68 18.57 26.62
N VAL A 242 33.27 19.51 25.79
CA VAL A 242 31.88 19.68 25.37
C VAL A 242 31.76 19.22 23.91
N VAL A 243 30.92 18.20 23.68
CA VAL A 243 30.60 17.71 22.35
C VAL A 243 29.16 18.10 22.01
N ASN A 244 29.00 18.85 20.92
CA ASN A 244 27.70 19.28 20.42
C ASN A 244 27.33 18.44 19.19
N ILE A 245 26.35 17.60 19.32
CA ILE A 245 25.88 16.73 18.24
C ILE A 245 24.57 17.31 17.70
N ALA A 246 24.50 17.58 16.41
CA ALA A 246 23.28 18.09 15.78
C ALA A 246 22.18 17.01 15.76
N LEU A 247 20.99 17.36 16.25
CA LEU A 247 19.81 16.51 16.27
C LEU A 247 18.80 16.88 15.18
N THR A 248 19.29 17.35 14.04
CA THR A 248 18.42 17.81 12.94
C THR A 248 17.46 16.72 12.44
N ASP A 249 17.88 15.45 12.50
CA ASP A 249 17.10 14.31 12.02
C ASP A 249 16.06 13.79 13.03
N PHE A 250 16.12 14.28 14.28
CA PHE A 250 15.15 13.94 15.32
C PHE A 250 13.93 14.86 15.33
N LYS A 251 13.88 15.87 14.44
CA LYS A 251 12.75 16.77 14.28
C LYS A 251 11.92 16.35 13.06
N LEU A 252 10.60 16.51 13.19
CA LEU A 252 9.69 16.33 12.09
C LEU A 252 9.97 17.39 11.00
N LYS A 253 10.66 16.99 9.95
CA LYS A 253 10.85 17.81 8.74
C LYS A 253 9.69 17.56 7.79
N ARG A 254 9.16 18.60 7.16
CA ARG A 254 8.11 18.46 6.14
C ARG A 254 8.74 18.17 4.79
N THR A 255 8.39 17.03 4.24
CA THR A 255 8.78 16.62 2.90
C THR A 255 7.89 17.31 1.87
N ASP A 256 8.44 17.63 0.69
CA ASP A 256 7.64 18.17 -0.41
C ASP A 256 6.60 17.13 -0.88
N GLN A 257 5.33 17.52 -0.82
CA GLN A 257 4.21 16.66 -1.19
C GLN A 257 4.22 16.28 -2.67
N ASN A 258 4.88 17.07 -3.53
CA ASN A 258 5.02 16.76 -4.95
C ASN A 258 5.73 15.44 -5.21
N LEU A 259 6.58 14.98 -4.30
CA LEU A 259 7.26 13.67 -4.41
C LEU A 259 6.29 12.47 -4.39
N PHE A 260 5.12 12.65 -3.77
CA PHE A 260 4.10 11.61 -3.65
C PHE A 260 2.93 11.79 -4.62
N ALA A 261 2.82 12.97 -5.26
CA ALA A 261 1.66 13.36 -6.06
C ALA A 261 1.40 12.44 -7.28
N HIS A 262 2.43 11.72 -7.75
CA HIS A 262 2.36 10.80 -8.89
C HIS A 262 1.99 9.36 -8.52
N HIS A 263 1.64 9.10 -7.27
CA HIS A 263 1.16 7.77 -6.88
C HIS A 263 -0.33 7.62 -7.24
N ASN A 264 -0.75 6.46 -7.77
CA ASN A 264 -2.10 6.20 -8.29
C ASN A 264 -3.22 6.53 -7.29
N GLU A 265 -3.01 6.27 -5.99
CA GLU A 265 -3.98 6.54 -4.92
C GLU A 265 -4.18 8.04 -4.65
N MET A 266 -3.19 8.88 -5.02
CA MET A 266 -3.16 10.33 -4.78
C MET A 266 -3.63 11.15 -5.99
N MET A 267 -4.11 10.47 -7.04
CA MET A 267 -4.58 11.07 -8.28
C MET A 267 -6.07 10.90 -8.46
N ASN A 268 -6.68 11.83 -9.19
CA ASN A 268 -8.04 11.66 -9.72
C ASN A 268 -8.01 10.86 -11.04
N ILE A 269 -9.17 10.42 -11.53
CA ILE A 269 -9.29 9.64 -12.77
C ILE A 269 -8.61 10.33 -13.96
N TRP A 270 -8.78 11.64 -14.11
CA TRP A 270 -8.20 12.40 -15.22
C TRP A 270 -6.68 12.48 -15.16
N GLN A 271 -6.13 12.57 -13.95
CA GLN A 271 -4.69 12.55 -13.74
C GLN A 271 -4.11 11.15 -14.03
N ILE A 272 -4.82 10.10 -13.61
CA ILE A 272 -4.44 8.71 -13.91
C ILE A 272 -4.44 8.46 -15.42
N ASP A 273 -5.46 8.93 -16.16
CA ASP A 273 -5.50 8.80 -17.63
C ASP A 273 -4.29 9.48 -18.28
N HIS A 274 -3.94 10.69 -17.82
CA HIS A 274 -2.77 11.41 -18.35
C HIS A 274 -1.44 10.68 -18.06
N GLU A 275 -1.28 10.11 -16.86
CA GLU A 275 -0.08 9.33 -16.52
C GLU A 275 -0.03 8.00 -17.28
N LEU A 276 -1.18 7.36 -17.54
CA LEU A 276 -1.26 6.17 -18.39
C LEU A 276 -0.79 6.46 -19.80
N ASP A 277 -1.27 7.55 -20.42
CA ASP A 277 -0.81 7.97 -21.74
C ASP A 277 0.71 8.21 -21.74
N THR A 278 1.22 8.86 -20.69
CA THR A 278 2.66 9.12 -20.53
C THR A 278 3.45 7.82 -20.34
N ALA A 279 2.97 6.87 -19.56
CA ALA A 279 3.59 5.58 -19.35
C ALA A 279 3.61 4.73 -20.63
N ASP A 280 2.53 4.74 -21.40
CA ASP A 280 2.45 4.02 -22.67
C ASP A 280 3.42 4.63 -23.71
N ILE A 281 3.55 5.95 -23.78
CA ILE A 281 4.55 6.63 -24.63
C ILE A 281 5.98 6.25 -24.22
N LYS A 282 6.28 6.25 -22.93
CA LYS A 282 7.59 5.83 -22.42
C LYS A 282 7.89 4.38 -22.76
N LEU A 283 6.92 3.48 -22.57
CA LEU A 283 7.07 2.06 -22.88
C LEU A 283 7.32 1.85 -24.39
N GLN A 284 6.57 2.51 -25.26
CA GLN A 284 6.79 2.45 -26.71
C GLN A 284 8.17 3.02 -27.10
N GLY A 285 8.60 4.10 -26.45
CA GLY A 285 9.95 4.65 -26.62
C GLY A 285 11.03 3.62 -26.28
N ARG A 286 10.92 2.95 -25.15
CA ARG A 286 11.87 1.90 -24.74
C ARG A 286 11.90 0.72 -25.71
N TYR A 287 10.76 0.25 -26.21
CA TYR A 287 10.73 -0.79 -27.24
C TYR A 287 11.38 -0.36 -28.54
N LYS A 288 11.23 0.90 -28.94
CA LYS A 288 11.88 1.46 -30.10
C LYS A 288 13.40 1.58 -29.92
N ASP A 289 13.83 1.97 -28.74
CA ASP A 289 15.24 2.01 -28.36
C ASP A 289 15.86 0.61 -28.34
N LEU A 290 15.17 -0.36 -27.76
CA LEU A 290 15.56 -1.78 -27.80
C LEU A 290 15.69 -2.27 -29.25
N GLN A 291 14.71 -1.97 -30.11
CA GLN A 291 14.75 -2.37 -31.51
C GLN A 291 15.94 -1.70 -32.25
N THR A 292 16.22 -0.45 -31.95
CA THR A 292 17.32 0.29 -32.56
C THR A 292 18.67 -0.24 -32.09
N GLN A 293 18.81 -0.50 -30.80
CA GLN A 293 20.04 -1.05 -30.25
C GLN A 293 20.24 -2.52 -30.62
N ALA A 294 19.18 -3.32 -30.66
CA ALA A 294 19.23 -4.68 -31.17
C ALA A 294 19.72 -4.71 -32.65
N LYS A 295 19.25 -3.79 -33.50
CA LYS A 295 19.79 -3.62 -34.85
C LYS A 295 21.29 -3.27 -34.83
N TYR A 296 21.71 -2.40 -33.94
CA TYR A 296 23.12 -2.06 -33.79
C TYR A 296 23.96 -3.27 -33.34
N TYR A 297 23.52 -4.01 -32.31
CA TYR A 297 24.23 -5.20 -31.84
C TYR A 297 24.22 -6.35 -32.84
N PHE A 298 23.10 -6.59 -33.52
CA PHE A 298 22.96 -7.77 -34.39
C PHE A 298 23.15 -7.45 -35.89
N CYS A 299 22.94 -6.21 -36.32
CA CYS A 299 23.00 -5.83 -37.75
C CYS A 299 24.13 -4.87 -38.11
N ALA A 300 24.79 -4.22 -37.14
CA ALA A 300 25.82 -3.22 -37.44
C ALA A 300 27.09 -3.83 -38.11
N ARG A 301 27.26 -5.13 -38.05
CA ARG A 301 28.35 -5.84 -38.78
C ARG A 301 27.96 -6.34 -40.16
N THR A 302 26.69 -6.25 -40.55
CA THR A 302 26.24 -6.59 -41.91
C THR A 302 26.32 -5.40 -42.89
N SER A 303 26.78 -4.22 -42.44
CA SER A 303 27.07 -3.08 -43.34
C SER A 303 28.34 -3.23 -44.17
N PHE A 304 29.02 -4.37 -44.15
CA PHE A 304 29.79 -4.76 -45.31
C PHE A 304 28.80 -4.99 -46.45
N ARG A 305 28.49 -3.92 -47.20
CA ARG A 305 27.89 -4.01 -48.51
C ARG A 305 28.82 -4.88 -49.39
N LEU A 306 28.59 -6.17 -49.32
CA LEU A 306 29.07 -7.09 -50.35
C LEU A 306 28.37 -6.67 -51.64
N LYS A 307 29.14 -6.03 -52.54
CA LYS A 307 28.67 -5.60 -53.86
C LYS A 307 28.28 -6.76 -54.80
N SER A 308 28.31 -7.99 -54.31
CA SER A 308 27.82 -9.18 -55.01
C SER A 308 27.31 -10.22 -54.01
N PRO A 309 26.30 -11.03 -54.33
CA PRO A 309 25.86 -12.15 -53.51
C PRO A 309 26.85 -13.31 -53.64
N MET A 310 28.08 -13.14 -53.12
CA MET A 310 28.94 -14.30 -52.93
C MET A 310 28.29 -15.14 -51.81
N LYS A 311 27.90 -16.36 -52.11
CA LYS A 311 27.64 -17.40 -51.14
C LYS A 311 28.96 -17.70 -50.41
N ILE A 312 29.33 -16.89 -49.44
CA ILE A 312 30.44 -17.18 -48.56
C ILE A 312 29.94 -18.24 -47.60
N VAL A 313 30.20 -19.50 -47.95
CA VAL A 313 30.13 -20.61 -47.00
C VAL A 313 31.32 -20.43 -46.09
N TYR A 314 31.12 -19.73 -44.96
CA TYR A 314 32.15 -19.66 -43.93
C TYR A 314 32.33 -21.04 -43.34
N ASN A 315 33.40 -21.72 -43.76
CA ASN A 315 33.86 -22.90 -43.06
C ASN A 315 34.57 -22.42 -41.78
N ILE A 316 33.80 -22.39 -40.68
CA ILE A 316 34.23 -21.92 -39.35
C ILE A 316 35.51 -22.65 -38.93
N GLN A 317 35.63 -23.95 -39.19
CA GLN A 317 36.83 -24.74 -38.89
C GLN A 317 38.07 -24.25 -39.65
N LYS A 318 37.90 -23.82 -40.90
CA LYS A 318 39.00 -23.31 -41.72
C LYS A 318 39.44 -21.91 -41.28
N PHE A 319 38.52 -21.10 -40.77
CA PHE A 319 38.83 -19.77 -40.21
C PHE A 319 39.66 -19.89 -38.92
N TYR A 320 39.24 -20.75 -38.00
CA TYR A 320 39.98 -20.95 -36.74
C TYR A 320 41.29 -21.71 -36.90
N GLY A 321 41.43 -22.57 -37.90
CA GLY A 321 42.66 -23.31 -38.19
C GLY A 321 43.81 -22.45 -38.75
N GLY A 322 43.51 -21.21 -39.18
CA GLY A 322 44.50 -20.25 -39.68
C GLY A 322 45.00 -19.22 -38.67
N LEU A 323 44.43 -19.20 -37.46
CA LEU A 323 44.77 -18.25 -36.42
C LEU A 323 45.87 -18.81 -35.49
N ASN A 324 46.81 -17.97 -35.06
CA ASN A 324 47.70 -18.33 -33.99
C ASN A 324 46.96 -18.36 -32.61
N ALA A 325 47.57 -18.96 -31.59
CA ALA A 325 46.93 -19.15 -30.29
C ALA A 325 46.52 -17.83 -29.63
N GLU A 326 47.26 -16.76 -29.85
CA GLU A 326 46.99 -15.44 -29.27
C GLU A 326 45.86 -14.73 -30.00
N GLU A 327 45.80 -14.83 -31.32
CA GLU A 327 44.68 -14.32 -32.15
C GLU A 327 43.37 -15.06 -31.87
N TYR A 328 43.43 -16.39 -31.72
CA TYR A 328 42.29 -17.20 -31.32
C TYR A 328 41.74 -16.75 -29.97
N LYS A 329 42.61 -16.58 -28.96
CA LYS A 329 42.23 -16.11 -27.65
C LYS A 329 41.57 -14.72 -27.71
N ARG A 330 42.15 -13.77 -28.45
CA ARG A 330 41.57 -12.42 -28.63
C ARG A 330 40.18 -12.47 -29.30
N CYS A 331 39.99 -13.31 -30.31
CA CYS A 331 38.69 -13.50 -30.96
C CYS A 331 37.67 -14.09 -30.02
N MET A 332 38.05 -15.09 -29.23
CA MET A 332 37.16 -15.70 -28.24
C MET A 332 36.79 -14.73 -27.11
N ASP A 333 37.75 -13.99 -26.57
CA ASP A 333 37.53 -12.98 -25.55
C ASP A 333 36.58 -11.85 -26.07
N ALA A 334 36.80 -11.41 -27.31
CA ALA A 334 35.94 -10.42 -27.95
C ALA A 334 34.51 -10.94 -28.17
N ALA A 335 34.36 -12.20 -28.63
CA ALA A 335 33.06 -12.83 -28.81
C ALA A 335 32.35 -13.05 -27.48
N LEU A 336 33.06 -13.46 -26.43
CA LEU A 336 32.54 -13.66 -25.10
C LEU A 336 32.05 -12.33 -24.46
N ASN A 337 32.87 -11.28 -24.59
CA ASN A 337 32.52 -9.95 -24.10
C ASN A 337 31.32 -9.38 -24.85
N PHE A 338 31.23 -9.59 -26.15
CA PHE A 338 30.08 -9.21 -26.95
C PHE A 338 28.82 -9.96 -26.53
N ALA A 339 28.91 -11.27 -26.34
CA ALA A 339 27.78 -12.10 -25.88
C ALA A 339 27.33 -11.66 -24.49
N ARG A 340 28.24 -11.47 -23.54
CA ARG A 340 27.93 -10.98 -22.18
C ARG A 340 27.28 -9.59 -22.22
N GLY A 341 27.82 -8.68 -23.02
CA GLY A 341 27.25 -7.34 -23.17
C GLY A 341 25.84 -7.36 -23.76
N SER A 342 25.61 -8.22 -24.78
CA SER A 342 24.27 -8.38 -25.37
C SER A 342 23.26 -8.98 -24.41
N THR A 343 23.66 -10.01 -23.65
CA THR A 343 22.79 -10.61 -22.61
C THR A 343 22.47 -9.59 -21.52
N GLY A 344 23.47 -8.92 -20.97
CA GLY A 344 23.26 -7.90 -19.93
C GLY A 344 22.37 -6.75 -20.40
N PHE A 345 22.48 -6.34 -21.66
CA PHE A 345 21.59 -5.33 -22.25
C PHE A 345 20.13 -5.82 -22.34
N ILE A 346 19.91 -7.05 -22.81
CA ILE A 346 18.57 -7.65 -22.93
C ILE A 346 17.95 -7.80 -21.54
N ASP A 347 18.71 -8.31 -20.57
CA ASP A 347 18.23 -8.53 -19.20
C ASP A 347 17.85 -7.20 -18.55
N SER A 348 18.71 -6.18 -18.64
CA SER A 348 18.43 -4.83 -18.13
C SER A 348 17.19 -4.19 -18.79
N THR A 349 17.02 -4.40 -20.10
CA THR A 349 15.87 -3.84 -20.82
C THR A 349 14.57 -4.55 -20.45
N ASN A 350 14.63 -5.89 -20.28
CA ASN A 350 13.48 -6.67 -19.83
C ASN A 350 13.05 -6.29 -18.40
N GLU A 351 14.02 -6.07 -17.52
CA GLU A 351 13.76 -5.65 -16.14
C GLU A 351 13.13 -4.26 -16.09
N ASN A 352 13.67 -3.32 -16.84
CA ASN A 352 13.07 -1.98 -16.98
C ASN A 352 11.65 -2.04 -17.59
N ALA A 353 11.42 -2.88 -18.60
CA ALA A 353 10.10 -3.05 -19.20
C ALA A 353 9.09 -3.65 -18.20
N LYS A 354 9.52 -4.60 -17.36
CA LYS A 354 8.66 -5.14 -16.29
C LYS A 354 8.27 -4.08 -15.28
N ILE A 355 9.20 -3.22 -14.86
CA ILE A 355 8.91 -2.12 -13.94
C ILE A 355 7.88 -1.16 -14.54
N GLU A 356 8.09 -0.71 -15.77
CA GLU A 356 7.14 0.20 -16.46
C GLU A 356 5.76 -0.46 -16.64
N THR A 357 5.72 -1.76 -16.94
CA THR A 357 4.47 -2.51 -17.06
C THR A 357 3.76 -2.62 -15.71
N SER A 358 4.49 -2.86 -14.62
CA SER A 358 3.93 -2.89 -13.27
C SER A 358 3.32 -1.54 -12.89
N ILE A 359 4.02 -0.44 -13.15
CA ILE A 359 3.52 0.92 -12.91
C ILE A 359 2.25 1.19 -13.73
N SER A 360 2.24 0.84 -15.03
CA SER A 360 1.04 0.98 -15.86
C SER A 360 -0.13 0.13 -15.33
N THR A 361 0.16 -1.09 -14.84
CA THR A 361 -0.85 -1.97 -14.22
C THR A 361 -1.45 -1.33 -12.97
N GLU A 362 -0.62 -0.75 -12.09
CA GLU A 362 -1.09 -0.06 -10.88
C GLU A 362 -1.97 1.15 -11.20
N TYR A 363 -1.63 1.95 -12.22
CA TYR A 363 -2.49 3.05 -12.67
C TYR A 363 -3.84 2.55 -13.20
N LYS A 364 -3.85 1.49 -14.04
CA LYS A 364 -5.08 0.87 -14.55
C LYS A 364 -5.94 0.33 -13.42
N MET A 365 -5.32 -0.34 -12.44
CA MET A 365 -6.02 -0.82 -11.25
C MET A 365 -6.65 0.33 -10.47
N GLY A 366 -5.89 1.39 -10.17
CA GLY A 366 -6.40 2.57 -9.48
C GLY A 366 -7.56 3.25 -10.21
N TRP A 367 -7.53 3.30 -11.54
CA TRP A 367 -8.63 3.80 -12.36
C TRP A 367 -9.90 2.98 -12.16
N HIS A 368 -9.80 1.66 -12.28
CA HIS A 368 -10.94 0.75 -12.09
C HIS A 368 -11.45 0.76 -10.65
N GLU A 369 -10.57 0.85 -9.66
CA GLU A 369 -10.92 0.85 -8.24
C GLU A 369 -11.84 2.02 -7.88
N LYS A 370 -11.58 3.24 -8.40
CA LYS A 370 -12.42 4.41 -8.15
C LYS A 370 -13.86 4.24 -8.58
N ILE A 371 -14.10 3.47 -9.64
CA ILE A 371 -15.44 3.18 -10.17
C ILE A 371 -16.04 1.95 -9.49
N ASN A 372 -15.23 0.92 -9.27
CA ASN A 372 -15.64 -0.37 -8.72
C ASN A 372 -16.33 -0.23 -7.36
N VAL A 373 -15.76 0.57 -6.44
CA VAL A 373 -16.35 0.81 -5.10
C VAL A 373 -17.77 1.35 -5.19
N CYS A 374 -18.08 2.17 -6.18
CA CYS A 374 -19.43 2.70 -6.40
C CYS A 374 -20.40 1.59 -6.82
N PHE A 375 -19.96 0.71 -7.74
CA PHE A 375 -20.76 -0.45 -8.16
C PHE A 375 -20.89 -1.49 -7.05
N ALA A 376 -19.90 -1.63 -6.18
CA ALA A 376 -19.95 -2.49 -5.01
C ALA A 376 -21.12 -2.13 -4.08
N CYS A 377 -21.39 -0.83 -3.87
CA CYS A 377 -22.55 -0.39 -3.12
C CYS A 377 -23.87 -0.92 -3.70
N ILE A 378 -23.99 -0.89 -5.04
CA ILE A 378 -25.19 -1.35 -5.75
C ILE A 378 -25.32 -2.87 -5.66
N VAL A 379 -24.25 -3.59 -5.93
CA VAL A 379 -24.25 -5.07 -5.93
C VAL A 379 -24.52 -5.63 -4.54
N LEU A 380 -23.83 -5.08 -3.52
CA LEU A 380 -24.03 -5.50 -2.12
C LEU A 380 -25.42 -5.13 -1.58
N PHE A 381 -26.02 -4.07 -2.07
CA PHE A 381 -27.42 -3.76 -1.77
C PHE A 381 -28.35 -4.86 -2.31
N PHE A 382 -28.16 -5.35 -3.54
CA PHE A 382 -28.94 -6.45 -4.09
C PHE A 382 -28.71 -7.79 -3.40
N VAL A 383 -27.62 -7.94 -2.66
CA VAL A 383 -27.39 -9.07 -1.77
C VAL A 383 -28.12 -8.82 -0.42
N GLY A 384 -27.93 -7.64 0.16
CA GLY A 384 -28.41 -7.32 1.50
C GLY A 384 -29.95 -7.21 1.63
N ALA A 385 -30.59 -6.49 0.73
CA ALA A 385 -32.03 -6.24 0.81
C ALA A 385 -32.86 -7.55 0.72
N PRO A 386 -32.58 -8.48 -0.21
CA PRO A 386 -33.29 -9.78 -0.25
C PRO A 386 -32.97 -10.66 0.96
N LEU A 387 -31.71 -10.69 1.42
CA LEU A 387 -31.35 -11.45 2.62
C LEU A 387 -32.09 -10.97 3.85
N GLY A 388 -32.17 -9.64 4.05
CA GLY A 388 -32.99 -9.06 5.13
C GLY A 388 -34.47 -9.43 5.02
N ALA A 389 -35.02 -9.43 3.80
CA ALA A 389 -36.43 -9.80 3.58
C ALA A 389 -36.71 -11.28 3.87
N ILE A 390 -35.74 -12.17 3.72
CA ILE A 390 -35.87 -13.62 3.95
C ILE A 390 -35.66 -13.97 5.41
N ILE A 391 -34.72 -13.31 6.10
CA ILE A 391 -34.39 -13.56 7.50
C ILE A 391 -35.48 -12.92 8.38
N ARG A 392 -36.54 -13.70 8.71
CA ARG A 392 -37.72 -13.23 9.46
C ARG A 392 -37.58 -13.39 10.99
N LYS A 393 -36.56 -14.16 11.46
CA LYS A 393 -36.42 -14.50 12.89
C LYS A 393 -34.98 -14.38 13.30
N GLY A 394 -34.72 -13.85 14.49
CA GLY A 394 -33.38 -13.83 15.07
C GLY A 394 -32.90 -12.49 15.62
N GLY A 395 -33.79 -11.47 15.73
CA GLY A 395 -33.42 -10.14 16.19
C GLY A 395 -32.32 -9.51 15.30
N LEU A 396 -31.59 -8.52 15.81
CA LEU A 396 -30.52 -7.84 15.05
C LEU A 396 -29.24 -8.69 14.91
N GLY A 397 -29.08 -9.76 15.70
CA GLY A 397 -27.82 -10.52 15.74
C GLY A 397 -27.55 -11.35 14.48
N LEU A 398 -28.52 -12.16 14.04
CA LEU A 398 -28.37 -13.03 12.86
C LEU A 398 -28.14 -12.22 11.56
N PRO A 399 -28.88 -11.15 11.28
CA PRO A 399 -28.62 -10.27 10.14
C PRO A 399 -27.19 -9.73 10.09
N VAL A 400 -26.64 -9.31 11.23
CA VAL A 400 -25.27 -8.76 11.30
C VAL A 400 -24.24 -9.85 10.98
N VAL A 401 -24.37 -11.06 11.56
CA VAL A 401 -23.44 -12.18 11.28
C VAL A 401 -23.43 -12.55 9.80
N VAL A 402 -24.63 -12.62 9.19
CA VAL A 402 -24.76 -12.94 7.76
C VAL A 402 -24.12 -11.82 6.89
N ALA A 403 -24.36 -10.56 7.25
CA ALA A 403 -23.78 -9.42 6.54
C ALA A 403 -22.24 -9.43 6.61
N VAL A 404 -21.68 -9.66 7.80
CA VAL A 404 -20.23 -9.75 8.00
C VAL A 404 -19.64 -10.90 7.17
N PHE A 405 -20.30 -12.06 7.14
CA PHE A 405 -19.87 -13.19 6.31
C PHE A 405 -19.78 -12.84 4.82
N PHE A 406 -20.85 -12.24 4.27
CA PHE A 406 -20.87 -11.85 2.85
C PHE A 406 -19.86 -10.76 2.54
N PHE A 407 -19.68 -9.82 3.46
CA PHE A 407 -18.67 -8.78 3.29
C PHE A 407 -17.24 -9.34 3.34
N LEU A 408 -16.94 -10.21 4.30
CA LEU A 408 -15.64 -10.86 4.37
C LEU A 408 -15.34 -11.66 3.10
N ALA A 409 -16.33 -12.40 2.59
CA ALA A 409 -16.18 -13.09 1.32
C ALA A 409 -15.88 -12.12 0.17
N TYR A 410 -16.64 -11.02 0.05
CA TYR A 410 -16.39 -9.98 -0.95
C TYR A 410 -14.99 -9.37 -0.80
N PHE A 411 -14.59 -9.03 0.42
CA PHE A 411 -13.28 -8.43 0.72
C PHE A 411 -12.13 -9.37 0.36
N ILE A 412 -12.21 -10.65 0.78
CA ILE A 412 -11.20 -11.66 0.47
C ILE A 412 -11.07 -11.85 -1.05
N PHE A 413 -12.19 -11.95 -1.78
CA PHE A 413 -12.13 -12.04 -3.24
C PHE A 413 -11.49 -10.80 -3.85
N THR A 414 -11.81 -9.59 -3.36
CA THR A 414 -11.22 -8.34 -3.84
C THR A 414 -9.70 -8.36 -3.67
N GLU A 415 -9.19 -8.73 -2.50
CA GLU A 415 -7.75 -8.81 -2.24
C GLU A 415 -7.05 -9.90 -3.05
N VAL A 416 -7.66 -11.08 -3.18
CA VAL A 416 -7.09 -12.18 -3.99
C VAL A 416 -6.96 -11.76 -5.46
N PHE A 417 -8.02 -11.21 -6.06
CA PHE A 417 -7.98 -10.78 -7.45
C PHE A 417 -7.07 -9.57 -7.69
N LYS A 418 -6.99 -8.66 -6.71
CA LYS A 418 -6.04 -7.54 -6.73
C LYS A 418 -4.59 -8.05 -6.78
N ASN A 419 -4.24 -9.01 -5.93
CA ASN A 419 -2.90 -9.60 -5.90
C ASN A 419 -2.57 -10.36 -7.19
N LEU A 420 -3.49 -11.16 -7.72
CA LEU A 420 -3.32 -11.85 -9.02
C LEU A 420 -3.10 -10.86 -10.18
N THR A 421 -3.69 -9.69 -10.10
CA THR A 421 -3.48 -8.62 -11.09
C THR A 421 -2.10 -7.97 -10.94
N ILE A 422 -1.65 -7.72 -9.71
CA ILE A 422 -0.30 -7.18 -9.43
C ILE A 422 0.77 -8.17 -9.92
N GLU A 423 0.56 -9.46 -9.73
CA GLU A 423 1.44 -10.52 -10.22
C GLU A 423 1.41 -10.70 -11.77
N GLY A 424 0.52 -9.99 -12.46
CA GLY A 424 0.40 -10.05 -13.91
C GLY A 424 -0.32 -11.30 -14.44
N VAL A 425 -0.99 -12.06 -13.57
CA VAL A 425 -1.77 -13.25 -13.95
C VAL A 425 -3.09 -12.86 -14.64
N LEU A 426 -3.68 -11.75 -14.19
CA LEU A 426 -4.94 -11.23 -14.71
C LEU A 426 -4.77 -9.82 -15.27
N GLU A 427 -5.53 -9.51 -16.31
CA GLU A 427 -5.63 -8.14 -16.79
C GLU A 427 -6.34 -7.24 -15.76
N PRO A 428 -5.94 -5.96 -15.61
CA PRO A 428 -6.47 -5.05 -14.58
C PRO A 428 -7.99 -4.94 -14.57
N TRP A 429 -8.63 -4.89 -15.74
CA TRP A 429 -10.08 -4.79 -15.83
C TRP A 429 -10.79 -6.08 -15.38
N ILE A 430 -10.23 -7.26 -15.67
CA ILE A 430 -10.78 -8.53 -15.19
C ILE A 430 -10.62 -8.63 -13.67
N GLY A 431 -9.38 -8.47 -13.18
CA GLY A 431 -9.08 -8.62 -11.77
C GLY A 431 -9.90 -7.70 -10.87
N MET A 432 -10.00 -6.44 -11.23
CA MET A 432 -10.73 -5.46 -10.40
C MET A 432 -12.27 -5.66 -10.42
N TRP A 433 -12.85 -6.17 -11.53
CA TRP A 433 -14.30 -6.35 -11.62
C TRP A 433 -14.79 -7.76 -11.26
N MET A 434 -13.88 -8.75 -11.17
CA MET A 434 -14.24 -10.15 -10.88
C MET A 434 -15.04 -10.33 -9.58
N PRO A 435 -14.72 -9.67 -8.45
CA PRO A 435 -15.53 -9.76 -7.25
C PRO A 435 -17.00 -9.36 -7.48
N LEU A 436 -17.23 -8.28 -8.24
CA LEU A 436 -18.57 -7.83 -8.57
C LEU A 436 -19.31 -8.82 -9.50
N TYR A 437 -18.61 -9.40 -10.46
CA TYR A 437 -19.19 -10.41 -11.35
C TYR A 437 -19.61 -11.69 -10.61
N LEU A 438 -18.94 -12.03 -9.50
CA LEU A 438 -19.32 -13.15 -8.65
C LEU A 438 -20.53 -12.83 -7.77
N PHE A 439 -20.59 -11.63 -7.21
CA PHE A 439 -21.66 -11.23 -6.30
C PHE A 439 -22.94 -10.78 -7.00
N LEU A 440 -22.87 -10.30 -8.24
CA LEU A 440 -24.03 -9.83 -8.98
C LEU A 440 -25.03 -10.96 -9.29
N PRO A 441 -24.64 -12.14 -9.83
CA PRO A 441 -25.54 -13.26 -10.00
C PRO A 441 -26.13 -13.77 -8.68
N LEU A 442 -25.32 -13.76 -7.62
CA LEU A 442 -25.77 -14.12 -6.27
C LEU A 442 -26.87 -13.16 -5.79
N GLY A 443 -26.66 -11.85 -5.93
CA GLY A 443 -27.66 -10.83 -5.59
C GLY A 443 -28.95 -10.97 -6.41
N MET A 444 -28.84 -11.24 -7.71
CA MET A 444 -29.99 -11.50 -8.59
C MET A 444 -30.75 -12.76 -8.16
N PHE A 445 -30.05 -13.85 -7.86
CA PHE A 445 -30.66 -15.09 -7.36
C PHE A 445 -31.40 -14.88 -6.04
N LEU A 446 -30.75 -14.19 -5.09
CA LEU A 446 -31.38 -13.88 -3.80
C LEU A 446 -32.62 -12.99 -3.96
N THR A 447 -32.55 -11.99 -4.85
CA THR A 447 -33.68 -11.12 -5.16
C THR A 447 -34.86 -11.89 -5.77
N TYR A 448 -34.58 -12.80 -6.70
CA TYR A 448 -35.60 -13.68 -7.29
C TYR A 448 -36.27 -14.57 -6.24
N LYS A 449 -35.47 -15.19 -5.36
CA LYS A 449 -35.97 -16.03 -4.26
C LYS A 449 -36.82 -15.24 -3.24
N ALA A 450 -36.37 -14.05 -2.87
CA ALA A 450 -37.10 -13.16 -1.96
C ALA A 450 -38.42 -12.63 -2.57
N ALA A 451 -38.44 -12.42 -3.88
CA ALA A 451 -39.66 -11.99 -4.59
C ALA A 451 -40.73 -13.09 -4.59
N ASN A 452 -40.33 -14.37 -4.69
CA ASN A 452 -41.24 -15.53 -4.79
C ASN A 452 -41.55 -16.16 -3.41
N ASP A 453 -41.23 -15.50 -2.29
CA ASP A 453 -41.46 -15.97 -0.90
C ASP A 453 -40.96 -17.40 -0.62
N SER A 454 -39.96 -17.88 -1.37
CA SER A 454 -39.38 -19.19 -1.15
C SER A 454 -38.49 -19.21 0.08
N ALA A 455 -38.74 -20.15 1.01
CA ALA A 455 -37.94 -20.33 2.22
C ALA A 455 -36.52 -20.79 1.87
N LEU A 456 -35.54 -19.87 1.94
CA LEU A 456 -34.13 -20.20 1.67
C LEU A 456 -33.48 -21.02 2.81
N PHE A 457 -34.01 -20.95 4.02
CA PHE A 457 -33.49 -21.65 5.20
C PHE A 457 -34.33 -22.84 5.62
N ASP A 458 -35.24 -23.31 4.77
CA ASP A 458 -35.98 -24.56 5.01
C ASP A 458 -35.13 -25.77 4.58
N ILE A 459 -34.26 -26.18 5.52
CA ILE A 459 -33.31 -27.29 5.36
C ILE A 459 -34.07 -28.58 4.93
N ASP A 460 -35.29 -28.79 5.43
CA ASP A 460 -36.10 -29.94 5.12
C ASP A 460 -36.52 -29.97 3.65
N SER A 461 -36.84 -28.86 3.03
CA SER A 461 -37.13 -28.73 1.60
C SER A 461 -35.93 -29.12 0.72
N TYR A 462 -34.73 -28.70 1.11
CA TYR A 462 -33.49 -29.05 0.39
C TYR A 462 -33.13 -30.53 0.55
N ILE A 463 -33.26 -31.08 1.77
CA ILE A 463 -33.03 -32.50 2.03
C ILE A 463 -34.03 -33.37 1.23
N GLN A 464 -35.31 -32.97 1.17
CA GLN A 464 -36.29 -33.66 0.36
C GLN A 464 -36.00 -33.58 -1.14
N THR A 465 -35.53 -32.44 -1.63
CA THR A 465 -35.16 -32.29 -3.05
C THR A 465 -33.93 -33.12 -3.39
N ILE A 466 -32.91 -33.16 -2.54
CA ILE A 466 -31.74 -34.01 -2.68
C ILE A 466 -32.13 -35.49 -2.63
N LYS A 467 -32.98 -35.88 -1.66
CA LYS A 467 -33.52 -37.26 -1.59
C LYS A 467 -34.29 -37.65 -2.86
N LYS A 468 -35.12 -36.76 -3.41
CA LYS A 468 -35.82 -37.01 -4.67
C LYS A 468 -34.89 -37.22 -5.86
N ILE A 469 -33.78 -36.50 -5.93
CA ILE A 469 -32.74 -36.65 -6.98
C ILE A 469 -32.01 -38.00 -6.84
N PHE A 470 -31.69 -38.39 -5.61
CA PHE A 470 -31.04 -39.68 -5.33
C PHE A 470 -31.97 -40.89 -5.45
N ILE A 471 -33.28 -40.73 -5.15
CA ILE A 471 -34.27 -41.81 -5.27
C ILE A 471 -34.70 -42.04 -6.76
N ARG A 472 -34.58 -41.00 -7.60
CA ARG A 472 -34.92 -41.10 -9.04
C ARG A 472 -33.83 -41.79 -9.89
N LYS A 473 -32.70 -42.15 -9.25
CA LYS A 473 -31.57 -42.88 -9.88
C LYS A 473 -31.48 -44.34 -9.44
N LYS A 474 -32.51 -44.87 -8.78
CA LYS A 474 -32.76 -46.28 -8.57
C LYS A 474 -34.06 -46.63 -9.28
#